data_48c781a05c44edb72aabb686c1efe8ed
#
_entry.id   48c781a05c44edb72aabb686c1efe8ed
#
_cell.length_a   1.000
_cell.length_b   1.000
_cell.length_c   1.000
_cell.angle_alpha   90.00
_cell.angle_beta   90.00
_cell.angle_gamma   90.00
#
_symmetry.space_group_name_H-M   'P 1'
#
loop_
_entity.id
_entity.type
_entity.pdbx_description
1 polymer ?
#
loop_
_entity_poly.entity_id
_entity_poly.type
_entity_poly.pdbx_seq_one_letter_code
_entity_poly.pdbx_strand_id
1 'polypeptide(L)' 'MPEFIRVNYETDRRVFLNGEELGRTNETLNSGAGPFRVDMGVPLTYEPSFRRVNPSGTSSDKPLEVDFTAKSAAP' A
#
# COMPACT_ATOMS: atom_id res chain seq x y z
N MET A 1 -13.66 -13.69 4.41
CA MET A 1 -12.79 -13.99 3.28
C MET A 1 -11.57 -13.11 3.32
N PRO A 2 -10.38 -13.63 3.08
CA PRO A 2 -9.20 -12.77 3.04
C PRO A 2 -9.23 -11.88 1.80
N GLU A 3 -8.75 -10.67 1.99
CA GLU A 3 -8.54 -9.74 0.89
C GLU A 3 -7.06 -9.44 0.77
N PHE A 4 -6.63 -9.07 -0.40
CA PHE A 4 -5.22 -8.88 -0.68
C PHE A 4 -4.98 -7.52 -1.34
N ILE A 5 -3.85 -6.91 -0.98
CA ILE A 5 -3.40 -5.67 -1.62
C ILE A 5 -1.95 -5.85 -2.05
N ARG A 6 -1.57 -5.04 -3.03
CA ARG A 6 -0.18 -4.92 -3.43
C ARG A 6 0.12 -3.43 -3.57
N VAL A 7 1.07 -2.94 -2.79
CA VAL A 7 1.49 -1.55 -2.88
C VAL A 7 2.68 -1.48 -3.82
N ASN A 8 2.52 -0.75 -4.91
CA ASN A 8 3.54 -0.61 -5.92
C ASN A 8 4.35 0.67 -5.70
N TYR A 9 5.65 0.53 -5.64
CA TYR A 9 6.55 1.66 -5.47
C TYR A 9 7.90 1.30 -6.08
N GLU A 10 8.72 2.31 -6.35
CA GLU A 10 10.00 2.11 -7.04
C GLU A 10 11.06 1.42 -6.17
N THR A 11 10.93 1.50 -4.84
CA THR A 11 11.87 0.88 -3.92
C THR A 11 11.13 0.06 -2.87
N ASP A 12 11.88 -0.74 -2.13
CA ASP A 12 11.33 -1.54 -1.04
C ASP A 12 11.10 -0.66 0.17
N ARG A 13 9.85 -0.58 0.61
CA ARG A 13 9.47 0.20 1.80
C ARG A 13 8.47 -0.60 2.62
N ARG A 14 8.29 -0.19 3.85
CA ARG A 14 7.26 -0.78 4.71
C ARG A 14 5.90 -0.26 4.30
N VAL A 15 4.90 -1.14 4.40
CA VAL A 15 3.51 -0.80 4.11
C VAL A 15 2.74 -0.81 5.42
N PHE A 16 1.99 0.26 5.67
CA PHE A 16 1.19 0.40 6.88
C PHE A 16 -0.28 0.46 6.53
N LEU A 17 -1.10 -0.26 7.29
CA LEU A 17 -2.55 -0.18 7.23
C LEU A 17 -3.05 0.40 8.54
N ASN A 18 -3.71 1.55 8.46
CA ASN A 18 -4.24 2.22 9.66
C ASN A 18 -3.16 2.42 10.74
N GLY A 19 -1.94 2.69 10.30
CA GLY A 19 -0.82 2.95 11.20
C GLY A 19 -0.07 1.71 11.67
N GLU A 20 -0.49 0.52 11.27
CA GLU A 20 0.17 -0.72 11.65
C GLU A 20 0.93 -1.32 10.48
N GLU A 21 2.16 -1.74 10.72
CA GLU A 21 2.97 -2.33 9.67
C GLU A 21 2.38 -3.67 9.22
N LEU A 22 2.16 -3.79 7.91
CA LEU A 22 1.63 -5.02 7.32
C LEU A 22 2.70 -5.83 6.62
N GLY A 23 3.58 -5.16 5.89
CA GLY A 23 4.61 -5.84 5.10
C GLY A 23 5.39 -4.85 4.26
N ARG A 24 5.74 -5.26 3.05
CA ARG A 24 6.61 -4.47 2.18
C ARG A 24 5.94 -4.16 0.85
N THR A 25 6.46 -3.13 0.19
CA THR A 25 6.02 -2.78 -1.17
C THR A 25 6.39 -3.86 -2.16
N ASN A 26 5.67 -3.88 -3.27
CA ASN A 26 5.92 -4.80 -4.39
C ASN A 26 5.73 -6.27 -4.05
N GLU A 27 4.98 -6.53 -3.00
CA GLU A 27 4.60 -7.88 -2.58
C GLU A 27 3.09 -7.95 -2.38
N THR A 28 2.51 -9.10 -2.66
CA THR A 28 1.09 -9.31 -2.39
C THR A 28 0.91 -9.58 -0.91
N LEU A 29 0.08 -8.77 -0.27
CA LEU A 29 -0.11 -8.81 1.18
C LEU A 29 -1.56 -9.15 1.51
N ASN A 30 -1.75 -10.02 2.50
CA ASN A 30 -3.08 -10.34 3.01
C ASN A 30 -3.50 -9.21 3.95
N SER A 31 -4.40 -8.36 3.48
CA SER A 31 -4.83 -7.19 4.24
C SER A 31 -6.06 -7.45 5.10
N GLY A 32 -6.85 -8.44 4.72
CA GLY A 32 -8.19 -8.58 5.25
C GLY A 32 -9.13 -7.55 4.63
N ALA A 33 -10.39 -7.57 5.08
CA ALA A 33 -11.40 -6.65 4.56
C ALA A 33 -11.21 -5.25 5.11
N GLY A 34 -11.35 -4.26 4.21
CA GLY A 34 -11.21 -2.84 4.57
C GLY A 34 -12.45 -2.27 5.22
N PRO A 35 -12.56 -0.91 5.22
CA PRO A 35 -11.64 0.01 4.54
C PRO A 35 -10.36 0.26 5.33
N PHE A 36 -9.31 0.66 4.59
CA PHE A 36 -8.01 0.93 5.17
C PHE A 36 -7.43 2.25 4.68
N ARG A 37 -6.62 2.86 5.52
CA ARG A 37 -5.72 3.93 5.13
C ARG A 37 -4.34 3.29 4.93
N VAL A 38 -3.82 3.38 3.71
CA VAL A 38 -2.56 2.76 3.33
C VAL A 38 -1.50 3.83 3.18
N ASP A 39 -0.35 3.64 3.79
CA ASP A 39 0.81 4.52 3.59
C ASP A 39 2.10 3.71 3.72
N MET A 40 3.20 4.38 3.47
CA MET A 40 4.52 3.75 3.55
C MET A 40 5.37 4.34 4.68
N GLY A 41 4.72 5.04 5.61
CA GLY A 41 5.41 5.62 6.75
C GLY A 41 6.34 6.76 6.38
N VAL A 42 7.19 7.14 7.31
CA VAL A 42 8.16 8.21 7.10
C VAL A 42 9.47 7.63 6.58
N PRO A 43 10.23 8.42 5.83
CA PRO A 43 9.99 9.80 5.41
C PRO A 43 8.94 9.88 4.30
N LEU A 44 8.21 11.00 4.25
CA LEU A 44 7.15 11.21 3.26
C LEU A 44 7.74 11.69 1.93
N THR A 45 8.50 10.82 1.31
CA THR A 45 9.18 11.11 0.05
C THR A 45 8.40 10.57 -1.15
N TYR A 46 7.09 10.39 -0.98
CA TYR A 46 6.22 9.82 -2.00
C TYR A 46 4.90 10.59 -2.05
N GLU A 47 4.14 10.35 -3.11
CA GLU A 47 2.83 10.96 -3.33
C GLU A 47 1.83 9.88 -3.74
N PRO A 48 0.58 9.98 -3.30
CA PRO A 48 0.07 10.85 -2.25
C PRO A 48 0.60 10.42 -0.89
N SER A 49 0.32 11.19 0.16
CA SER A 49 0.80 10.84 1.50
C SER A 49 0.13 9.60 2.07
N PHE A 50 -1.06 9.28 1.57
CA PHE A 50 -1.78 8.05 1.91
C PHE A 50 -2.85 7.78 0.85
N ARG A 51 -3.37 6.55 0.84
CA ARG A 51 -4.53 6.21 0.03
C ARG A 51 -5.54 5.47 0.88
N ARG A 52 -6.81 5.75 0.64
CA ARG A 52 -7.89 4.99 1.27
C ARG A 52 -8.36 3.94 0.29
N VAL A 53 -8.40 2.70 0.74
CA VAL A 53 -8.78 1.57 -0.11
C VAL A 53 -9.76 0.68 0.63
N ASN A 54 -10.59 -0.01 -0.13
CA ASN A 54 -11.53 -0.97 0.41
C ASN A 54 -11.48 -2.22 -0.48
N PRO A 55 -10.49 -3.09 -0.25
CA PRO A 55 -10.35 -4.27 -1.11
C PRO A 55 -11.58 -5.15 -1.04
N SER A 56 -12.03 -5.60 -2.20
CA SER A 56 -13.20 -6.45 -2.32
C SER A 56 -13.04 -7.33 -3.56
N GLY A 57 -13.33 -8.61 -3.41
CA GLY A 57 -13.23 -9.55 -4.52
C GLY A 57 -11.81 -9.82 -4.96
N THR A 58 -10.83 -9.60 -4.09
CA THR A 58 -9.43 -9.81 -4.42
C THR A 58 -8.98 -11.22 -4.09
N SER A 59 -7.84 -11.60 -4.64
CA SER A 59 -7.22 -12.89 -4.35
C SER A 59 -5.70 -12.71 -4.35
N SER A 60 -4.97 -13.75 -3.97
CA SER A 60 -3.51 -13.69 -4.01
C SER A 60 -2.98 -13.48 -5.43
N ASP A 61 -3.75 -13.91 -6.44
CA ASP A 61 -3.38 -13.71 -7.85
C ASP A 61 -3.84 -12.37 -8.39
N LYS A 62 -4.86 -11.79 -7.77
CA LYS A 62 -5.45 -10.52 -8.21
C LYS A 62 -5.67 -9.60 -7.02
N PRO A 63 -4.60 -9.10 -6.43
CA PRO A 63 -4.73 -8.16 -5.31
C PRO A 63 -5.22 -6.81 -5.80
N LEU A 64 -5.76 -6.03 -4.88
CA LEU A 64 -6.03 -4.62 -5.18
C LEU A 64 -4.70 -3.90 -5.23
N GLU A 65 -4.41 -3.26 -6.34
CA GLU A 65 -3.14 -2.57 -6.51
C GLU A 65 -3.24 -1.13 -6.05
N VAL A 66 -2.29 -0.72 -5.22
CA VAL A 66 -2.22 0.61 -4.65
C VAL A 66 -0.91 1.22 -5.09
N ASP A 67 -1.00 2.30 -5.87
CA ASP A 67 0.20 2.91 -6.46
C ASP A 67 0.61 4.17 -5.71
N PHE A 68 1.90 4.25 -5.43
CA PHE A 68 2.52 5.48 -4.94
C PHE A 68 3.64 5.83 -5.91
N THR A 69 3.91 7.13 -6.02
CA THR A 69 5.02 7.59 -6.86
C THR A 69 6.01 8.37 -6.01
N ALA A 70 7.27 8.32 -6.40
CA ALA A 70 8.29 9.08 -5.69
C ALA A 70 8.02 10.57 -5.86
N LYS A 71 8.14 11.30 -4.77
CA LYS A 71 8.01 12.75 -4.81
C LYS A 71 9.21 13.31 -5.57
N SER A 72 8.94 14.21 -6.49
CA SER A 72 10.01 14.83 -7.23
C SER A 72 10.92 15.60 -6.27
N ALA A 73 12.22 15.37 -6.39
CA ALA A 73 13.20 16.11 -5.62
C ALA A 73 13.61 17.39 -6.32
N ALA A 74 12.72 17.95 -7.11
CA ALA A 74 13.02 19.16 -7.84
C ALA A 74 13.40 20.28 -6.88
N PRO A 75 14.46 20.99 -7.20
CA PRO A 75 14.84 22.14 -6.41
C PRO A 75 13.84 23.26 -6.57
#